data_50ec59ca72f82a618630edcc748e5d05
#
_entry.id   50ec59ca72f82a618630edcc748e5d05
#
_cell.length_a   1.000
_cell.length_b   1.000
_cell.length_c   1.000
_cell.angle_alpha   90.00
_cell.angle_beta   90.00
_cell.angle_gamma   90.00
#
_symmetry.space_group_name_H-M   'P 1'
#
loop_
_entity.id
_entity.type
_entity.pdbx_description
1 polymer ?
#
loop_
_entity_poly.entity_id
_entity_poly.type
_entity_poly.pdbx_seq_one_letter_code
_entity_poly.pdbx_strand_id
1 'polypeptide(L)'
;MIHYKQMYITIRCITLLIILCFSTMALPSCSDSTSSYVPSWTIMVYMDGDNNLEPYALADFNEMEQVDANGYTINVIVLLDRCNGETTADGDWKGTRLYNILHDTSNLKINSERLADSQYLKITNTGDSDELNMGDPDTLSNFISFGKENYPADYYSLILWDHGSGWRSTNSATLTASEPQIFKAVCVDATSANDMLLMSEVKQALFGKGLTLIGFDACLMSMVEVAYQLKDCAHYMVASEEVEPANGWLYANFLNYFIASGRSPIDLGQSIIDAYALYGYYPMSLVDLSSIEAMAGAIGALSSALIDNLSAIKDTISTARDNTLAFQSSETQPYSYIDLYDFLLNISSVNEVFYEVNDAMNAVKRAVLYHYHGNYTRSNGLSIYFPQSDTDSEYIYYDTSTIDFAQTLWDDFLTEYFQ
;
A
#
# COMPACT_ATOMS: atom_id res chain seq x y z
N MET A 1 -33.95 62.66 -58.29
CA MET A 1 -32.52 62.43 -57.94
C MET A 1 -32.13 62.94 -56.56
N ILE A 2 -32.83 63.88 -55.97
CA ILE A 2 -32.51 64.45 -54.62
C ILE A 2 -32.96 63.57 -53.48
N HIS A 3 -34.04 62.81 -53.57
CA HIS A 3 -34.54 61.93 -52.51
C HIS A 3 -33.66 60.68 -52.26
N TYR A 4 -32.99 60.14 -53.23
CA TYR A 4 -32.12 58.97 -53.07
C TYR A 4 -30.77 59.32 -52.37
N LYS A 5 -30.28 60.55 -52.49
CA LYS A 5 -29.04 60.96 -51.78
C LYS A 5 -29.23 61.14 -50.27
N GLN A 6 -30.42 61.59 -49.84
CA GLN A 6 -30.70 61.76 -48.40
C GLN A 6 -30.87 60.41 -47.69
N MET A 7 -31.48 59.45 -48.38
CA MET A 7 -31.68 58.11 -47.79
C MET A 7 -30.35 57.34 -47.61
N TYR A 8 -29.35 57.51 -48.50
CA TYR A 8 -28.02 56.91 -48.38
C TYR A 8 -27.17 57.52 -47.26
N ILE A 9 -27.31 58.80 -46.94
CA ILE A 9 -26.62 59.50 -45.86
C ILE A 9 -27.20 59.04 -44.49
N THR A 10 -28.51 58.88 -44.38
CA THR A 10 -29.18 58.42 -43.15
C THR A 10 -28.88 56.96 -42.84
N ILE A 11 -28.77 56.07 -43.84
CA ILE A 11 -28.40 54.69 -43.64
C ILE A 11 -26.93 54.54 -43.24
N ARG A 12 -26.01 55.35 -43.81
CA ARG A 12 -24.57 55.35 -43.40
C ARG A 12 -24.36 55.89 -41.98
N CYS A 13 -25.10 56.89 -41.54
CA CYS A 13 -24.99 57.39 -40.18
C CYS A 13 -25.56 56.38 -39.15
N ILE A 14 -26.65 55.67 -39.47
CA ILE A 14 -27.18 54.64 -38.61
C ILE A 14 -26.24 53.42 -38.51
N THR A 15 -25.62 53.00 -39.62
CA THR A 15 -24.64 51.90 -39.65
C THR A 15 -23.34 52.26 -38.89
N LEU A 16 -22.88 53.51 -38.97
CA LEU A 16 -21.73 53.98 -38.19
C LEU A 16 -22.04 54.08 -36.68
N LEU A 17 -23.25 54.50 -36.28
CA LEU A 17 -23.64 54.53 -34.86
C LEU A 17 -23.80 53.14 -34.28
N ILE A 18 -24.25 52.15 -35.05
CA ILE A 18 -24.34 50.76 -34.59
C ILE A 18 -22.95 50.12 -34.45
N ILE A 19 -22.01 50.45 -35.29
CA ILE A 19 -20.60 49.98 -35.19
C ILE A 19 -19.89 50.63 -34.02
N LEU A 20 -20.16 51.89 -33.64
CA LEU A 20 -19.57 52.56 -32.47
C LEU A 20 -20.16 52.09 -31.13
N CYS A 21 -21.40 51.62 -31.12
CA CYS A 21 -21.99 51.05 -29.89
C CYS A 21 -21.57 49.60 -29.58
N PHE A 22 -20.99 48.86 -30.54
CA PHE A 22 -20.47 47.49 -30.30
C PHE A 22 -19.00 47.48 -29.87
N SER A 23 -18.28 48.62 -29.86
CA SER A 23 -16.87 48.65 -29.51
C SER A 23 -16.55 48.99 -28.06
N THR A 24 -17.55 49.07 -27.16
CA THR A 24 -17.30 49.37 -25.74
C THR A 24 -17.98 48.41 -24.76
N MET A 25 -18.48 47.26 -25.22
CA MET A 25 -18.73 46.13 -24.29
C MET A 25 -17.41 45.36 -24.17
N ALA A 26 -16.48 45.89 -23.38
CA ALA A 26 -15.47 45.10 -22.73
C ALA A 26 -16.24 44.12 -21.82
N LEU A 27 -16.45 42.89 -22.30
CA LEU A 27 -16.81 41.79 -21.41
C LEU A 27 -15.77 41.77 -20.28
N PRO A 28 -16.18 41.83 -19.02
CA PRO A 28 -15.25 41.52 -17.97
C PRO A 28 -14.72 40.12 -18.31
N SER A 29 -13.44 40.01 -18.63
CA SER A 29 -12.72 38.79 -18.56
C SER A 29 -12.83 38.36 -17.10
N CYS A 30 -13.82 37.54 -16.75
CA CYS A 30 -13.70 36.69 -15.60
C CYS A 30 -12.50 35.79 -15.90
N SER A 31 -11.35 36.20 -15.47
CA SER A 31 -10.32 35.25 -15.12
C SER A 31 -10.90 34.46 -13.94
N ASP A 32 -11.68 33.43 -14.22
CA ASP A 32 -11.85 32.36 -13.26
C ASP A 32 -10.43 31.84 -13.02
N SER A 33 -9.75 32.44 -12.09
CA SER A 33 -8.73 31.75 -11.35
C SER A 33 -9.49 30.73 -10.50
N THR A 34 -9.91 29.63 -11.13
CA THR A 34 -10.17 28.41 -10.40
C THR A 34 -8.84 28.05 -9.80
N SER A 35 -8.57 28.48 -8.56
CA SER A 35 -7.53 27.85 -7.78
C SER A 35 -7.94 26.39 -7.76
N SER A 36 -7.19 25.54 -8.45
CA SER A 36 -7.42 24.11 -8.40
C SER A 36 -7.32 23.73 -6.93
N TYR A 37 -8.43 23.21 -6.38
CA TYR A 37 -8.43 22.69 -5.02
C TYR A 37 -7.36 21.61 -4.93
N VAL A 38 -6.44 21.77 -4.00
CA VAL A 38 -5.41 20.80 -3.72
C VAL A 38 -5.76 20.15 -2.38
N PRO A 39 -6.01 18.83 -2.35
CA PRO A 39 -6.48 18.17 -1.15
C PRO A 39 -5.43 18.15 -0.04
N SER A 40 -5.91 18.17 1.20
CA SER A 40 -5.11 17.96 2.41
C SER A 40 -4.98 16.47 2.72
N TRP A 41 -3.86 16.10 3.35
CA TRP A 41 -3.56 14.73 3.71
C TRP A 41 -3.08 14.58 5.15
N THR A 42 -3.42 13.46 5.77
CA THR A 42 -2.75 12.95 6.95
C THR A 42 -2.17 11.58 6.64
N ILE A 43 -0.85 11.52 6.58
CA ILE A 43 -0.05 10.32 6.38
C ILE A 43 0.36 9.82 7.76
N MET A 44 -0.11 8.65 8.14
CA MET A 44 0.18 7.99 9.41
C MET A 44 1.19 6.89 9.17
N VAL A 45 2.31 6.88 9.89
CA VAL A 45 3.34 5.84 9.80
C VAL A 45 3.37 5.11 11.15
N TYR A 46 2.99 3.85 11.14
CA TYR A 46 3.07 2.91 12.26
C TYR A 46 4.40 2.19 12.15
N MET A 47 5.42 2.70 12.85
CA MET A 47 6.82 2.35 12.67
C MET A 47 7.29 1.50 13.84
N ASP A 48 7.21 0.19 13.67
CA ASP A 48 7.70 -0.78 14.65
C ASP A 48 9.20 -1.03 14.42
N GLY A 49 10.02 -0.27 15.14
CA GLY A 49 11.46 -0.43 15.17
C GLY A 49 11.93 -1.21 16.41
N ASP A 50 11.03 -1.86 17.15
CA ASP A 50 11.39 -2.70 18.29
C ASP A 50 11.94 -4.07 17.89
N ASN A 51 12.95 -4.03 17.01
CA ASN A 51 13.65 -5.20 16.50
C ASN A 51 14.98 -4.79 15.82
N ASN A 52 15.60 -5.70 15.05
CA ASN A 52 16.86 -5.45 14.34
C ASN A 52 16.77 -4.37 13.23
N LEU A 53 15.57 -3.89 12.89
CA LEU A 53 15.40 -2.80 11.92
C LEU A 53 15.45 -1.39 12.56
N GLU A 54 15.59 -1.26 13.88
CA GLU A 54 15.66 0.02 14.60
C GLU A 54 16.58 1.07 13.94
N PRO A 55 17.80 0.75 13.47
CA PRO A 55 18.67 1.75 12.82
C PRO A 55 18.08 2.33 11.54
N TYR A 56 17.30 1.53 10.80
CA TYR A 56 16.64 1.92 9.56
C TYR A 56 15.38 2.76 9.84
N ALA A 57 14.61 2.40 10.88
CA ALA A 57 13.48 3.22 11.35
C ALA A 57 13.91 4.66 11.65
N LEU A 58 15.05 4.84 12.33
CA LEU A 58 15.58 6.18 12.60
C LEU A 58 16.07 6.90 11.33
N ALA A 59 16.62 6.17 10.36
CA ALA A 59 17.03 6.76 9.08
C ALA A 59 15.81 7.27 8.30
N ASP A 60 14.76 6.45 8.17
CA ASP A 60 13.52 6.80 7.48
C ASP A 60 12.77 7.93 8.18
N PHE A 61 12.77 7.94 9.51
CA PHE A 61 12.22 9.06 10.27
C PHE A 61 12.94 10.37 9.94
N ASN A 62 14.28 10.38 9.94
CA ASN A 62 15.06 11.56 9.57
C ASN A 62 14.85 11.96 8.10
N GLU A 63 14.58 11.02 7.19
CA GLU A 63 14.21 11.33 5.80
C GLU A 63 12.88 12.10 5.74
N MET A 64 11.87 11.71 6.53
CA MET A 64 10.60 12.44 6.60
C MET A 64 10.81 13.89 7.05
N GLU A 65 11.70 14.14 8.02
CA GLU A 65 12.03 15.49 8.50
C GLU A 65 12.70 16.37 7.44
N GLN A 66 13.35 15.80 6.42
CA GLN A 66 13.98 16.58 5.34
C GLN A 66 12.96 17.28 4.42
N VAL A 67 11.67 16.98 4.55
CA VAL A 67 10.61 17.49 3.68
C VAL A 67 9.67 18.42 4.44
N ASP A 68 9.44 19.63 3.93
CA ASP A 68 8.44 20.56 4.48
C ASP A 68 7.02 20.16 4.04
N ALA A 69 6.54 19.01 4.52
CA ALA A 69 5.22 18.50 4.19
C ALA A 69 4.08 19.39 4.72
N ASN A 70 4.24 19.94 5.93
CA ASN A 70 3.24 20.80 6.58
C ASN A 70 2.97 22.10 5.80
N GLY A 71 3.98 22.66 5.14
CA GLY A 71 3.84 23.81 4.27
C GLY A 71 2.91 23.56 3.06
N TYR A 72 2.57 22.30 2.80
CA TYR A 72 1.74 21.86 1.69
C TYR A 72 0.42 21.20 2.14
N THR A 73 -0.03 21.41 3.38
CA THR A 73 -1.24 20.81 3.96
C THR A 73 -1.19 19.26 4.02
N ILE A 74 0.00 18.73 4.25
CA ILE A 74 0.25 17.31 4.47
C ILE A 74 0.79 17.16 5.88
N ASN A 75 0.04 16.48 6.77
CA ASN A 75 0.51 16.10 8.09
C ASN A 75 1.16 14.71 7.96
N VAL A 76 2.34 14.53 8.55
CA VAL A 76 2.98 13.22 8.70
C VAL A 76 3.07 12.93 10.19
N ILE A 77 2.36 11.90 10.64
CA ILE A 77 2.27 11.50 12.05
C ILE A 77 2.90 10.12 12.19
N VAL A 78 3.85 9.99 13.10
CA VAL A 78 4.60 8.74 13.30
C VAL A 78 4.40 8.24 14.72
N LEU A 79 4.01 6.99 14.87
CA LEU A 79 4.15 6.22 16.10
C LEU A 79 5.39 5.35 15.92
N LEU A 80 6.48 5.69 16.61
CA LEU A 80 7.77 5.01 16.53
C LEU A 80 8.03 4.24 17.81
N ASP A 81 8.26 2.94 17.69
CA ASP A 81 8.74 2.09 18.75
C ASP A 81 10.20 1.70 18.56
N ARG A 82 10.93 1.50 19.67
CA ARG A 82 12.36 1.20 19.67
C ARG A 82 12.74 0.21 20.75
N CYS A 83 13.62 -0.73 20.40
CA CYS A 83 14.16 -1.75 21.29
C CYS A 83 15.44 -1.31 22.03
N ASN A 84 16.05 -2.28 22.70
CA ASN A 84 17.33 -2.13 23.36
C ASN A 84 18.47 -2.73 22.53
N GLY A 85 19.50 -1.94 22.26
CA GLY A 85 20.81 -2.47 21.92
C GLY A 85 21.14 -2.56 20.43
N GLU A 86 20.20 -2.24 19.53
CA GLU A 86 20.46 -2.23 18.08
C GLU A 86 21.20 -0.96 17.66
N THR A 87 20.83 0.19 18.21
CA THR A 87 21.54 1.46 17.97
C THR A 87 21.48 2.39 19.17
N THR A 88 22.52 3.24 19.32
CA THR A 88 22.56 4.32 20.30
C THR A 88 22.25 5.69 19.69
N ALA A 89 21.87 5.72 18.42
CA ALA A 89 21.51 6.94 17.73
C ALA A 89 20.32 7.61 18.41
N ASP A 90 20.21 8.92 18.23
CA ASP A 90 19.11 9.75 18.77
C ASP A 90 18.92 9.65 20.30
N GLY A 91 19.99 9.39 21.05
CA GLY A 91 20.00 9.41 22.51
C GLY A 91 19.64 8.09 23.20
N ASP A 92 19.65 6.97 22.48
CA ASP A 92 19.49 5.60 23.02
C ASP A 92 18.23 5.45 23.91
N TRP A 93 17.15 6.13 23.55
CA TRP A 93 15.86 5.93 24.18
C TRP A 93 15.16 4.69 23.62
N LYS A 94 14.23 4.13 24.37
CA LYS A 94 13.48 2.93 24.02
C LYS A 94 12.00 3.08 24.35
N GLY A 95 11.20 2.14 23.84
CA GLY A 95 9.75 2.16 23.93
C GLY A 95 9.13 3.10 22.91
N THR A 96 7.86 3.35 23.05
CA THR A 96 7.03 3.99 22.03
C THR A 96 6.95 5.50 22.20
N ARG A 97 7.08 6.24 21.10
CA ARG A 97 6.88 7.69 21.05
C ARG A 97 6.03 8.09 19.86
N LEU A 98 5.21 9.11 20.08
CA LEU A 98 4.33 9.69 19.07
C LEU A 98 4.88 11.04 18.61
N TYR A 99 4.93 11.27 17.29
CA TYR A 99 5.49 12.48 16.71
C TYR A 99 4.59 13.08 15.62
N ASN A 100 4.62 14.41 15.54
CA ASN A 100 4.25 15.17 14.34
C ASN A 100 5.54 15.59 13.65
N ILE A 101 5.75 15.14 12.42
CA ILE A 101 6.97 15.44 11.67
C ILE A 101 7.03 16.93 11.35
N LEU A 102 8.14 17.55 11.70
CA LEU A 102 8.47 18.94 11.38
C LEU A 102 9.73 18.99 10.52
N HIS A 103 9.74 19.93 9.59
CA HIS A 103 10.89 20.08 8.69
C HIS A 103 12.19 20.39 9.44
N ASP A 104 13.20 19.57 9.20
CA ASP A 104 14.57 19.77 9.63
C ASP A 104 15.55 19.26 8.57
N THR A 105 16.58 20.05 8.26
CA THR A 105 17.62 19.68 7.32
C THR A 105 18.76 18.86 7.93
N SER A 106 18.71 18.65 9.25
CA SER A 106 19.69 17.84 9.98
C SER A 106 19.22 16.38 10.00
N ASN A 107 19.90 15.48 9.36
CA ASN A 107 19.62 14.05 9.38
C ASN A 107 20.42 13.28 10.47
N LEU A 108 20.74 13.94 11.58
CA LEU A 108 21.58 13.36 12.64
C LEU A 108 20.79 12.90 13.86
N LYS A 109 19.60 13.42 14.05
CA LYS A 109 18.70 13.08 15.16
C LYS A 109 17.30 13.66 14.93
N ILE A 110 16.33 13.05 15.56
CA ILE A 110 14.94 13.50 15.57
C ILE A 110 14.82 14.88 16.23
N ASN A 111 14.25 15.85 15.50
CA ASN A 111 13.92 17.18 15.98
C ASN A 111 12.41 17.49 15.91
N SER A 112 11.61 16.57 15.45
CA SER A 112 10.15 16.68 15.38
C SER A 112 9.51 16.79 16.76
N GLU A 113 8.30 17.34 16.78
CA GLU A 113 7.52 17.53 18.00
C GLU A 113 7.03 16.18 18.56
N ARG A 114 7.51 15.81 19.76
CA ARG A 114 6.98 14.67 20.50
C ARG A 114 5.61 15.01 21.09
N LEU A 115 4.61 14.24 20.75
CA LEU A 115 3.23 14.44 21.16
C LEU A 115 2.88 13.61 22.40
N ALA A 116 1.82 14.02 23.09
CA ALA A 116 1.17 13.24 24.12
C ALA A 116 -0.28 12.95 23.70
N ASP A 117 -0.78 11.78 24.09
CA ASP A 117 -2.18 11.43 23.95
C ASP A 117 -2.69 10.68 25.18
N SER A 118 -3.70 11.24 25.84
CA SER A 118 -4.31 10.64 27.03
C SER A 118 -5.59 9.87 26.72
N GLN A 119 -6.10 9.97 25.50
CA GLN A 119 -7.41 9.41 25.12
C GLN A 119 -7.27 8.02 24.49
N TYR A 120 -6.47 7.89 23.46
CA TYR A 120 -6.32 6.69 22.64
C TYR A 120 -5.11 5.87 23.08
N LEU A 121 -3.91 6.41 22.87
CA LEU A 121 -2.64 5.70 23.09
C LEU A 121 -2.17 5.75 24.55
N LYS A 122 -2.65 6.75 25.32
CA LYS A 122 -2.24 7.00 26.73
C LYS A 122 -0.73 7.19 26.89
N ILE A 123 -0.14 7.86 25.93
CA ILE A 123 1.30 8.11 25.81
C ILE A 123 1.65 9.53 26.27
N THR A 124 2.84 9.69 26.86
CA THR A 124 3.34 10.98 27.33
C THR A 124 4.37 11.58 26.39
N ASN A 125 4.58 12.90 26.47
CA ASN A 125 5.66 13.58 25.71
C ASN A 125 6.85 13.98 26.58
N THR A 126 6.95 13.47 27.81
CA THR A 126 8.00 13.80 28.79
C THR A 126 8.56 12.54 29.44
N GLY A 127 9.80 12.62 29.86
CA GLY A 127 10.49 11.49 30.52
C GLY A 127 10.91 10.40 29.54
N ASP A 128 11.14 9.21 30.10
CA ASP A 128 11.37 8.02 29.30
C ASP A 128 10.09 7.63 28.52
N SER A 129 10.22 6.73 27.59
CA SER A 129 9.11 6.34 26.71
C SER A 129 8.10 5.49 27.45
N ASP A 130 6.85 5.58 27.01
CA ASP A 130 5.85 4.57 27.29
C ASP A 130 6.14 3.35 26.40
N GLU A 131 5.76 2.17 26.85
CA GLU A 131 5.89 0.93 26.09
C GLU A 131 4.50 0.52 25.61
N LEU A 132 4.30 0.45 24.31
CA LEU A 132 3.07 -0.05 23.69
C LEU A 132 3.41 -1.32 22.90
N ASN A 133 2.53 -2.30 22.94
CA ASN A 133 2.63 -3.47 22.09
C ASN A 133 2.23 -3.09 20.64
N MET A 134 3.21 -3.05 19.73
CA MET A 134 2.96 -2.74 18.32
C MET A 134 2.33 -3.91 17.56
N GLY A 135 2.34 -5.12 18.12
CA GLY A 135 1.58 -6.28 17.64
C GLY A 135 0.11 -6.29 18.07
N ASP A 136 -0.34 -5.34 18.90
CA ASP A 136 -1.73 -5.29 19.35
C ASP A 136 -2.62 -4.48 18.37
N PRO A 137 -3.70 -5.09 17.82
CA PRO A 137 -4.62 -4.38 16.92
C PRO A 137 -5.32 -3.18 17.56
N ASP A 138 -5.48 -3.15 18.87
CA ASP A 138 -6.03 -2.00 19.56
C ASP A 138 -5.05 -0.81 19.55
N THR A 139 -3.74 -1.05 19.66
CA THR A 139 -2.71 -0.02 19.51
C THR A 139 -2.78 0.61 18.11
N LEU A 140 -2.83 -0.20 17.05
CA LEU A 140 -2.96 0.27 15.67
C LEU A 140 -4.27 1.06 15.47
N SER A 141 -5.40 0.52 15.93
CA SER A 141 -6.72 1.16 15.83
C SER A 141 -6.77 2.51 16.56
N ASN A 142 -6.13 2.60 17.71
CA ASN A 142 -6.02 3.81 18.53
C ASN A 142 -5.14 4.87 17.86
N PHE A 143 -4.01 4.46 17.26
CA PHE A 143 -3.16 5.36 16.49
C PHE A 143 -3.90 6.01 15.32
N ILE A 144 -4.64 5.21 14.54
CA ILE A 144 -5.46 5.75 13.44
C ILE A 144 -6.53 6.73 13.97
N SER A 145 -7.18 6.39 15.08
CA SER A 145 -8.19 7.25 15.68
C SER A 145 -7.60 8.58 16.16
N PHE A 146 -6.42 8.54 16.78
CA PHE A 146 -5.65 9.73 17.16
C PHE A 146 -5.34 10.61 15.95
N GLY A 147 -4.77 10.03 14.89
CA GLY A 147 -4.39 10.76 13.69
C GLY A 147 -5.59 11.45 13.03
N LYS A 148 -6.73 10.76 12.92
CA LYS A 148 -7.94 11.31 12.31
C LYS A 148 -8.60 12.41 13.14
N GLU A 149 -8.60 12.30 14.46
CA GLU A 149 -9.22 13.28 15.34
C GLU A 149 -8.38 14.55 15.47
N ASN A 150 -7.06 14.41 15.60
CA ASN A 150 -6.19 15.55 15.86
C ASN A 150 -5.65 16.20 14.58
N TYR A 151 -5.61 15.50 13.46
CA TYR A 151 -5.12 15.96 12.17
C TYR A 151 -6.15 15.72 11.05
N PRO A 152 -7.31 16.39 11.10
CA PRO A 152 -8.36 16.21 10.10
C PRO A 152 -7.89 16.65 8.71
N ALA A 153 -8.16 15.81 7.70
CA ALA A 153 -7.78 16.02 6.31
C ALA A 153 -8.83 15.45 5.36
N ASP A 154 -8.71 15.75 4.06
CA ASP A 154 -9.56 15.19 3.01
C ASP A 154 -9.28 13.70 2.80
N TYR A 155 -8.00 13.31 2.90
CA TYR A 155 -7.54 11.94 2.69
C TYR A 155 -6.63 11.49 3.83
N TYR A 156 -6.68 10.20 4.09
CA TYR A 156 -5.88 9.53 5.13
C TYR A 156 -5.15 8.34 4.53
N SER A 157 -3.86 8.24 4.78
CA SER A 157 -3.08 7.04 4.51
C SER A 157 -2.46 6.47 5.78
N LEU A 158 -2.28 5.17 5.79
CA LEU A 158 -1.54 4.43 6.81
C LEU A 158 -0.40 3.69 6.14
N ILE A 159 0.80 3.79 6.68
CA ILE A 159 1.96 2.99 6.29
C ILE A 159 2.32 2.11 7.48
N LEU A 160 2.32 0.80 7.29
CA LEU A 160 2.85 -0.19 8.24
C LEU A 160 4.30 -0.45 7.87
N TRP A 161 5.20 -0.17 8.78
CA TRP A 161 6.65 -0.21 8.58
C TRP A 161 7.28 -1.23 9.52
N ASP A 162 7.83 -2.31 9.00
CA ASP A 162 8.63 -3.33 9.69
C ASP A 162 8.94 -4.52 8.75
N HIS A 163 9.31 -5.66 9.33
CA HIS A 163 9.27 -6.95 8.66
C HIS A 163 7.86 -7.30 8.16
N GLY A 164 7.81 -8.06 7.07
CA GLY A 164 6.58 -8.58 6.49
C GLY A 164 6.76 -9.98 5.91
N SER A 165 5.67 -10.74 5.80
CA SER A 165 5.70 -12.11 5.29
C SER A 165 4.44 -12.53 4.52
N GLY A 166 3.69 -11.56 4.03
CA GLY A 166 2.44 -11.81 3.31
C GLY A 166 1.28 -12.18 4.22
N TRP A 167 0.44 -13.13 3.78
CA TRP A 167 -0.78 -13.52 4.48
C TRP A 167 -0.57 -14.38 5.73
N ARG A 168 0.62 -14.91 5.94
CA ARG A 168 0.92 -15.94 6.96
C ARG A 168 0.38 -15.56 8.33
N SER A 169 -0.23 -16.53 9.02
CA SER A 169 -0.79 -16.35 10.35
C SER A 169 -0.51 -17.57 11.22
N THR A 170 0.65 -17.66 11.85
CA THR A 170 0.85 -18.70 12.85
C THR A 170 1.30 -18.08 14.16
N ASN A 171 0.54 -18.33 15.22
CA ASN A 171 0.95 -18.06 16.60
C ASN A 171 2.24 -18.84 16.90
N SER A 172 3.37 -18.16 16.86
CA SER A 172 4.69 -18.73 17.11
C SER A 172 5.02 -18.86 18.60
N ALA A 173 4.06 -19.25 19.43
CA ALA A 173 4.31 -19.58 20.83
C ALA A 173 5.27 -20.78 21.04
N THR A 174 5.79 -21.38 19.96
CA THR A 174 6.66 -22.57 20.02
C THR A 174 8.04 -22.38 19.39
N LEU A 175 8.38 -21.19 18.86
CA LEU A 175 9.70 -20.98 18.28
C LEU A 175 10.77 -20.84 19.38
N THR A 176 11.76 -21.74 19.34
CA THR A 176 12.94 -21.64 20.18
C THR A 176 13.91 -20.64 19.54
N ALA A 177 14.65 -19.89 20.34
CA ALA A 177 15.63 -18.87 19.88
C ALA A 177 16.76 -19.37 18.95
N SER A 178 16.73 -20.62 18.52
CA SER A 178 17.70 -21.26 17.64
C SER A 178 17.20 -21.53 16.21
N GLU A 179 15.92 -21.28 15.93
CA GLU A 179 15.38 -21.38 14.58
C GLU A 179 15.42 -20.00 13.90
N PRO A 180 15.68 -19.92 12.58
CA PRO A 180 15.53 -18.65 11.88
C PRO A 180 14.11 -18.15 12.11
N GLN A 181 13.98 -16.92 12.64
CA GLN A 181 12.69 -16.33 12.93
C GLN A 181 11.94 -16.13 11.61
N ILE A 182 10.99 -16.98 11.33
CA ILE A 182 10.05 -16.78 10.23
C ILE A 182 8.98 -15.84 10.76
N PHE A 183 9.11 -14.56 10.45
CA PHE A 183 8.11 -13.55 10.75
C PHE A 183 6.82 -13.91 9.99
N LYS A 184 5.65 -13.76 10.63
CA LYS A 184 4.41 -14.37 10.14
C LYS A 184 3.26 -13.38 10.01
N ALA A 185 3.55 -12.11 9.78
CA ALA A 185 2.59 -11.05 9.56
C ALA A 185 3.34 -9.73 9.29
N VAL A 186 2.95 -8.66 9.97
CA VAL A 186 3.62 -7.35 9.91
C VAL A 186 3.72 -6.78 11.32
N CYS A 187 4.70 -5.90 11.57
CA CYS A 187 4.95 -5.25 12.85
C CYS A 187 5.22 -6.27 13.98
N VAL A 188 6.48 -6.67 14.09
CA VAL A 188 6.95 -7.66 15.08
C VAL A 188 7.63 -6.95 16.23
N ASP A 189 6.96 -6.87 17.35
CA ASP A 189 7.40 -6.23 18.58
C ASP A 189 8.21 -7.21 19.45
N ALA A 190 9.53 -7.06 19.47
CA ALA A 190 10.41 -8.00 20.14
C ALA A 190 10.31 -7.91 21.67
N THR A 191 10.05 -6.74 22.25
CA THR A 191 9.92 -6.57 23.70
C THR A 191 8.57 -7.01 24.22
N SER A 192 7.53 -7.03 23.38
CA SER A 192 6.21 -7.58 23.67
C SER A 192 6.11 -9.09 23.35
N ALA A 193 7.16 -9.85 23.64
CA ALA A 193 7.22 -11.30 23.43
C ALA A 193 7.18 -11.74 21.96
N ASN A 194 7.65 -10.92 21.04
CA ASN A 194 7.53 -11.05 19.58
C ASN A 194 6.06 -11.13 19.13
N ASP A 195 5.19 -10.38 19.75
CA ASP A 195 3.83 -10.19 19.26
C ASP A 195 3.84 -9.50 17.91
N MET A 196 2.82 -9.72 17.09
CA MET A 196 2.79 -9.23 15.72
C MET A 196 1.35 -9.09 15.23
N LEU A 197 1.11 -8.17 14.31
CA LEU A 197 -0.19 -8.00 13.69
C LEU A 197 -0.44 -9.08 12.63
N LEU A 198 -1.37 -9.98 12.90
CA LEU A 198 -1.93 -10.89 11.89
C LEU A 198 -2.80 -10.12 10.90
N MET A 199 -2.95 -10.60 9.67
CA MET A 199 -3.77 -9.90 8.67
C MET A 199 -5.25 -9.77 9.08
N SER A 200 -5.79 -10.71 9.85
CA SER A 200 -7.13 -10.59 10.46
C SER A 200 -7.21 -9.48 11.51
N GLU A 201 -6.14 -9.24 12.27
CA GLU A 201 -6.04 -8.18 13.27
C GLU A 201 -5.82 -6.81 12.61
N VAL A 202 -4.99 -6.75 11.54
CA VAL A 202 -4.92 -5.55 10.69
C VAL A 202 -6.30 -5.18 10.15
N LYS A 203 -7.04 -6.14 9.57
CA LYS A 203 -8.43 -5.92 9.15
C LYS A 203 -9.30 -5.37 10.28
N GLN A 204 -9.26 -6.00 11.46
CA GLN A 204 -10.02 -5.56 12.63
C GLN A 204 -9.70 -4.12 13.00
N ALA A 205 -8.42 -3.73 13.04
CA ALA A 205 -7.97 -2.40 13.42
C ALA A 205 -8.39 -1.33 12.40
N LEU A 206 -8.42 -1.67 11.11
CA LEU A 206 -8.65 -0.73 10.02
C LEU A 206 -10.11 -0.61 9.59
N PHE A 207 -10.94 -1.64 9.85
CA PHE A 207 -12.33 -1.68 9.36
C PHE A 207 -13.14 -0.47 9.86
N GLY A 208 -13.79 0.21 8.92
CA GLY A 208 -14.59 1.41 9.22
C GLY A 208 -13.79 2.67 9.53
N LYS A 209 -12.46 2.64 9.48
CA LYS A 209 -11.62 3.84 9.70
C LYS A 209 -11.63 4.82 8.53
N GLY A 210 -12.09 4.41 7.33
CA GLY A 210 -12.17 5.27 6.15
C GLY A 210 -10.79 5.74 5.69
N LEU A 211 -9.86 4.80 5.55
CA LEU A 211 -8.55 5.05 4.97
C LEU A 211 -8.66 5.15 3.45
N THR A 212 -7.84 6.00 2.86
CA THR A 212 -7.74 6.15 1.42
C THR A 212 -6.70 5.21 0.85
N LEU A 213 -5.54 5.10 1.49
CA LEU A 213 -4.46 4.24 1.06
C LEU A 213 -3.83 3.54 2.27
N ILE A 214 -3.55 2.25 2.13
CA ILE A 214 -2.68 1.49 3.02
C ILE A 214 -1.39 1.16 2.28
N GLY A 215 -0.26 1.43 2.91
CA GLY A 215 1.07 1.09 2.44
C GLY A 215 1.71 0.05 3.35
N PHE A 216 2.47 -0.86 2.77
CA PHE A 216 3.30 -1.81 3.50
C PHE A 216 4.76 -1.56 3.11
N ASP A 217 5.48 -0.83 3.94
CA ASP A 217 6.94 -0.77 3.89
C ASP A 217 7.47 -2.01 4.61
N ALA A 218 7.24 -3.15 3.97
CA ALA A 218 7.39 -4.48 4.53
C ALA A 218 7.41 -5.55 3.42
N CYS A 219 8.21 -6.61 3.60
CA CYS A 219 8.43 -7.66 2.62
C CYS A 219 7.15 -8.43 2.27
N LEU A 220 6.97 -8.80 0.98
CA LEU A 220 6.03 -9.82 0.50
C LEU A 220 4.53 -9.49 0.67
N MET A 221 4.17 -8.24 0.89
CA MET A 221 2.78 -7.88 1.22
C MET A 221 1.89 -7.70 -0.01
N SER A 222 2.43 -7.61 -1.24
CA SER A 222 1.59 -7.50 -2.44
C SER A 222 1.08 -8.86 -2.90
N MET A 223 0.13 -9.40 -2.13
CA MET A 223 -0.54 -10.67 -2.38
C MET A 223 -2.04 -10.50 -2.58
N VAL A 224 -2.63 -11.39 -3.37
CA VAL A 224 -4.10 -11.46 -3.53
C VAL A 224 -4.79 -11.67 -2.18
N GLU A 225 -4.23 -12.52 -1.34
CA GLU A 225 -4.73 -12.86 -0.01
C GLU A 225 -4.77 -11.62 0.89
N VAL A 226 -3.67 -10.84 0.92
CA VAL A 226 -3.56 -9.59 1.70
C VAL A 226 -4.54 -8.55 1.17
N ALA A 227 -4.57 -8.35 -0.15
CA ALA A 227 -5.49 -7.41 -0.78
C ALA A 227 -6.96 -7.79 -0.53
N TYR A 228 -7.32 -9.08 -0.58
CA TYR A 228 -8.68 -9.55 -0.29
C TYR A 228 -9.06 -9.34 1.17
N GLN A 229 -8.14 -9.59 2.09
CA GLN A 229 -8.37 -9.35 3.52
C GLN A 229 -8.69 -7.88 3.80
N LEU A 230 -8.06 -6.95 3.05
CA LEU A 230 -8.15 -5.51 3.28
C LEU A 230 -9.08 -4.75 2.32
N LYS A 231 -9.78 -5.43 1.41
CA LYS A 231 -10.62 -4.82 0.37
C LYS A 231 -11.68 -3.83 0.87
N ASP A 232 -12.13 -4.00 2.11
CA ASP A 232 -13.14 -3.14 2.76
C ASP A 232 -12.51 -2.14 3.75
N CYS A 233 -11.17 -2.08 3.86
CA CYS A 233 -10.44 -1.27 4.84
C CYS A 233 -9.88 0.04 4.27
N ALA A 234 -9.50 0.03 2.99
CA ALA A 234 -8.99 1.19 2.27
C ALA A 234 -9.42 1.16 0.80
N HIS A 235 -9.15 2.24 0.05
CA HIS A 235 -9.41 2.25 -1.39
C HIS A 235 -8.24 1.68 -2.19
N TYR A 236 -7.01 1.92 -1.74
CA TYR A 236 -5.79 1.53 -2.44
C TYR A 236 -4.80 0.86 -1.50
N MET A 237 -3.98 -0.02 -2.05
CA MET A 237 -2.86 -0.66 -1.37
C MET A 237 -1.57 -0.46 -2.16
N VAL A 238 -0.46 -0.12 -1.48
CA VAL A 238 0.90 -0.12 -2.04
C VAL A 238 1.73 -1.14 -1.29
N ALA A 239 2.34 -2.07 -2.02
CA ALA A 239 3.17 -3.13 -1.44
C ALA A 239 4.09 -3.78 -2.47
N SER A 240 5.08 -4.54 -2.00
CA SER A 240 5.99 -5.34 -2.80
C SER A 240 5.59 -6.82 -2.84
N GLU A 241 5.75 -7.46 -4.01
CA GLU A 241 5.64 -8.93 -4.15
C GLU A 241 6.86 -9.67 -3.60
N GLU A 242 8.01 -8.98 -3.48
CA GLU A 242 9.30 -9.54 -3.07
C GLU A 242 9.74 -8.96 -1.72
N VAL A 243 10.82 -9.47 -1.17
CA VAL A 243 11.48 -8.85 -0.02
C VAL A 243 11.91 -7.43 -0.36
N GLU A 244 11.79 -6.54 0.61
CA GLU A 244 12.24 -5.16 0.49
C GLU A 244 13.65 -4.98 1.07
N PRO A 245 14.42 -3.98 0.60
CA PRO A 245 15.70 -3.66 1.21
C PRO A 245 15.47 -3.14 2.64
N ALA A 246 16.39 -3.44 3.55
CA ALA A 246 16.28 -2.99 4.94
C ALA A 246 16.19 -1.45 5.11
N ASN A 247 16.63 -0.70 4.09
CA ASN A 247 16.49 0.78 4.07
C ASN A 247 15.04 1.25 3.80
N GLY A 248 14.09 0.35 3.65
CA GLY A 248 12.68 0.70 3.46
C GLY A 248 12.41 1.57 2.24
N TRP A 249 11.36 2.38 2.31
CA TRP A 249 10.99 3.32 1.27
C TRP A 249 11.83 4.60 1.34
N LEU A 250 12.04 5.29 0.21
CA LEU A 250 12.75 6.57 0.17
C LEU A 250 11.80 7.72 0.53
N TYR A 251 11.57 7.93 1.83
CA TYR A 251 10.55 8.87 2.36
C TYR A 251 10.76 10.31 1.87
N ALA A 252 11.98 10.82 1.88
CA ALA A 252 12.26 12.15 1.36
C ALA A 252 11.91 12.28 -0.13
N ASN A 253 12.16 11.23 -0.93
CA ASN A 253 11.89 11.25 -2.36
C ASN A 253 10.39 11.20 -2.64
N PHE A 254 9.66 10.23 -2.07
CA PHE A 254 8.24 10.10 -2.38
C PHE A 254 7.41 11.28 -1.86
N LEU A 255 7.72 11.83 -0.69
CA LEU A 255 7.05 13.02 -0.17
C LEU A 255 7.27 14.23 -1.09
N ASN A 256 8.49 14.42 -1.59
CA ASN A 256 8.77 15.49 -2.55
C ASN A 256 8.05 15.28 -3.89
N TYR A 257 7.99 14.05 -4.41
CA TYR A 257 7.23 13.74 -5.64
C TYR A 257 5.73 13.98 -5.43
N PHE A 258 5.20 13.54 -4.30
CA PHE A 258 3.79 13.73 -3.95
C PHE A 258 3.42 15.21 -3.78
N ILE A 259 4.26 16.01 -3.13
CA ILE A 259 4.07 17.48 -3.02
C ILE A 259 4.02 18.13 -4.39
N ALA A 260 4.87 17.69 -5.31
CA ALA A 260 4.94 18.23 -6.67
C ALA A 260 3.81 17.74 -7.60
N SER A 261 3.02 16.74 -7.18
CA SER A 261 1.92 16.16 -7.95
C SER A 261 0.58 16.89 -7.74
N GLY A 262 -0.49 16.35 -8.32
CA GLY A 262 -1.87 16.80 -8.06
C GLY A 262 -2.40 16.42 -6.69
N ARG A 263 -1.69 15.56 -5.97
CA ARG A 263 -2.00 15.01 -4.65
C ARG A 263 -3.33 14.22 -4.60
N SER A 264 -3.67 13.58 -5.69
CA SER A 264 -4.74 12.58 -5.69
C SER A 264 -4.30 11.31 -4.95
N PRO A 265 -5.22 10.43 -4.55
CA PRO A 265 -4.86 9.14 -3.97
C PRO A 265 -3.93 8.29 -4.84
N ILE A 266 -4.11 8.31 -6.16
CA ILE A 266 -3.25 7.61 -7.11
C ILE A 266 -1.87 8.24 -7.16
N ASP A 267 -1.77 9.59 -7.10
CA ASP A 267 -0.49 10.28 -7.08
C ASP A 267 0.38 9.89 -5.88
N LEU A 268 -0.24 9.63 -4.70
CA LEU A 268 0.52 9.15 -3.53
C LEU A 268 1.14 7.78 -3.81
N GLY A 269 0.33 6.83 -4.29
CA GLY A 269 0.82 5.49 -4.61
C GLY A 269 1.90 5.51 -5.70
N GLN A 270 1.71 6.29 -6.76
CA GLN A 270 2.70 6.45 -7.82
C GLN A 270 3.98 7.10 -7.29
N SER A 271 3.88 8.13 -6.44
CA SER A 271 5.06 8.79 -5.85
C SER A 271 5.90 7.84 -5.00
N ILE A 272 5.25 6.95 -4.23
CA ILE A 272 5.93 5.89 -3.47
C ILE A 272 6.67 4.96 -4.42
N ILE A 273 5.99 4.45 -5.45
CA ILE A 273 6.57 3.49 -6.41
C ILE A 273 7.69 4.12 -7.23
N ASP A 274 7.54 5.37 -7.69
CA ASP A 274 8.56 6.09 -8.46
C ASP A 274 9.81 6.36 -7.62
N ALA A 275 9.66 6.67 -6.34
CA ALA A 275 10.78 6.79 -5.41
C ALA A 275 11.46 5.44 -5.18
N TYR A 276 10.69 4.39 -4.91
CA TYR A 276 11.20 3.04 -4.71
C TYR A 276 11.93 2.49 -5.96
N ALA A 277 11.47 2.86 -7.15
CA ALA A 277 12.12 2.51 -8.41
C ALA A 277 13.56 3.03 -8.54
N LEU A 278 13.98 4.02 -7.74
CA LEU A 278 15.36 4.49 -7.70
C LEU A 278 16.34 3.42 -7.22
N TYR A 279 15.89 2.43 -6.45
CA TYR A 279 16.70 1.25 -6.12
C TYR A 279 17.04 0.39 -7.35
N GLY A 280 16.14 0.35 -8.35
CA GLY A 280 16.34 -0.36 -9.60
C GLY A 280 16.18 -1.89 -9.55
N TYR A 281 15.85 -2.47 -8.39
CA TYR A 281 15.92 -3.93 -8.21
C TYR A 281 14.59 -4.61 -7.91
N TYR A 282 13.77 -4.07 -7.01
CA TYR A 282 12.62 -4.76 -6.41
C TYR A 282 11.31 -4.33 -7.03
N PRO A 283 10.30 -5.22 -7.13
CA PRO A 283 8.98 -4.86 -7.64
C PRO A 283 8.18 -4.09 -6.59
N MET A 284 7.26 -3.25 -7.03
CA MET A 284 6.26 -2.61 -6.17
C MET A 284 5.02 -2.27 -6.98
N SER A 285 3.84 -2.36 -6.37
CA SER A 285 2.58 -2.12 -7.07
C SER A 285 1.59 -1.26 -6.27
N LEU A 286 0.74 -0.55 -7.01
CA LEU A 286 -0.46 0.13 -6.52
C LEU A 286 -1.69 -0.66 -6.95
N VAL A 287 -2.45 -1.14 -5.99
CA VAL A 287 -3.62 -1.99 -6.19
C VAL A 287 -4.90 -1.24 -5.81
N ASP A 288 -5.90 -1.29 -6.69
CA ASP A 288 -7.27 -0.85 -6.41
C ASP A 288 -8.03 -1.93 -5.65
N LEU A 289 -8.22 -1.70 -4.36
CA LEU A 289 -8.90 -2.65 -3.48
C LEU A 289 -10.39 -2.82 -3.83
N SER A 290 -11.01 -1.85 -4.49
CA SER A 290 -12.41 -1.97 -4.94
C SER A 290 -12.60 -3.00 -6.05
N SER A 291 -11.53 -3.36 -6.76
CA SER A 291 -11.52 -4.37 -7.85
C SER A 291 -11.29 -5.79 -7.34
N ILE A 292 -10.90 -5.97 -6.07
CA ILE A 292 -10.41 -7.25 -5.53
C ILE A 292 -11.53 -8.29 -5.41
N GLU A 293 -12.74 -7.90 -5.01
CA GLU A 293 -13.88 -8.83 -4.94
C GLU A 293 -14.19 -9.46 -6.31
N ALA A 294 -14.18 -8.64 -7.37
CA ALA A 294 -14.40 -9.13 -8.72
C ALA A 294 -13.24 -10.03 -9.21
N MET A 295 -12.01 -9.72 -8.80
CA MET A 295 -10.84 -10.54 -9.11
C MET A 295 -10.92 -11.89 -8.38
N ALA A 296 -11.26 -11.90 -7.11
CA ALA A 296 -11.46 -13.12 -6.33
C ALA A 296 -12.55 -14.01 -6.93
N GLY A 297 -13.65 -13.42 -7.40
CA GLY A 297 -14.69 -14.13 -8.14
C GLY A 297 -14.19 -14.79 -9.44
N ALA A 298 -13.33 -14.10 -10.19
CA ALA A 298 -12.72 -14.66 -11.42
C ALA A 298 -11.73 -15.80 -11.08
N ILE A 299 -10.94 -15.64 -10.00
CA ILE A 299 -10.05 -16.72 -9.52
C ILE A 299 -10.86 -17.92 -9.03
N GLY A 300 -11.97 -17.72 -8.32
CA GLY A 300 -12.85 -18.79 -7.89
C GLY A 300 -13.48 -19.56 -9.06
N ALA A 301 -13.91 -18.86 -10.12
CA ALA A 301 -14.40 -19.51 -11.35
C ALA A 301 -13.29 -20.34 -12.02
N LEU A 302 -12.07 -19.78 -12.09
CA LEU A 302 -10.90 -20.52 -12.59
C LEU A 302 -10.60 -21.75 -11.74
N SER A 303 -10.63 -21.63 -10.41
CA SER A 303 -10.40 -22.74 -9.48
C SER A 303 -11.39 -23.90 -9.73
N SER A 304 -12.68 -23.58 -9.88
CA SER A 304 -13.70 -24.59 -10.24
C SER A 304 -13.37 -25.28 -11.56
N ALA A 305 -13.02 -24.52 -12.60
CA ALA A 305 -12.68 -25.10 -13.90
C ALA A 305 -11.38 -25.94 -13.86
N LEU A 306 -10.38 -25.52 -13.05
CA LEU A 306 -9.17 -26.31 -12.81
C LEU A 306 -9.48 -27.64 -12.12
N ILE A 307 -10.33 -27.64 -11.08
CA ILE A 307 -10.77 -28.84 -10.37
C ILE A 307 -11.50 -29.79 -11.34
N ASP A 308 -12.48 -29.29 -12.10
CA ASP A 308 -13.29 -30.09 -13.02
C ASP A 308 -12.45 -30.80 -14.11
N ASN A 309 -11.33 -30.18 -14.50
CA ASN A 309 -10.46 -30.69 -15.56
C ASN A 309 -9.12 -31.28 -15.05
N LEU A 310 -8.90 -31.33 -13.74
CA LEU A 310 -7.60 -31.60 -13.12
C LEU A 310 -6.97 -32.92 -13.62
N SER A 311 -7.77 -33.96 -13.78
CA SER A 311 -7.28 -35.26 -14.27
C SER A 311 -6.66 -35.22 -15.67
N ALA A 312 -7.03 -34.23 -16.48
CA ALA A 312 -6.53 -34.08 -17.85
C ALA A 312 -5.35 -33.09 -17.92
N ILE A 313 -5.29 -32.10 -17.03
CA ILE A 313 -4.34 -30.97 -17.12
C ILE A 313 -3.34 -30.87 -15.96
N LYS A 314 -3.36 -31.78 -14.98
CA LYS A 314 -2.52 -31.71 -13.77
C LYS A 314 -1.03 -31.53 -14.09
N ASP A 315 -0.47 -32.31 -15.04
CA ASP A 315 0.94 -32.18 -15.44
C ASP A 315 1.24 -30.83 -16.10
N THR A 316 0.27 -30.28 -16.84
CA THR A 316 0.40 -28.97 -17.46
C THR A 316 0.40 -27.86 -16.40
N ILE A 317 -0.49 -27.96 -15.40
CA ILE A 317 -0.52 -27.01 -14.26
C ILE A 317 0.78 -27.08 -13.45
N SER A 318 1.27 -28.31 -13.16
CA SER A 318 2.54 -28.50 -12.46
C SER A 318 3.70 -27.82 -13.22
N THR A 319 3.80 -28.06 -14.52
CA THR A 319 4.80 -27.44 -15.39
C THR A 319 4.68 -25.91 -15.40
N ALA A 320 3.45 -25.40 -15.50
CA ALA A 320 3.19 -23.96 -15.47
C ALA A 320 3.60 -23.34 -14.13
N ARG A 321 3.24 -23.98 -13.01
CA ARG A 321 3.61 -23.54 -11.67
C ARG A 321 5.13 -23.47 -11.52
N ASP A 322 5.87 -24.49 -11.95
CA ASP A 322 7.34 -24.54 -11.85
C ASP A 322 8.04 -23.50 -12.74
N ASN A 323 7.41 -23.14 -13.86
CA ASN A 323 7.92 -22.11 -14.75
C ASN A 323 7.50 -20.67 -14.36
N THR A 324 6.61 -20.52 -13.38
CA THR A 324 6.13 -19.20 -12.94
C THR A 324 7.16 -18.51 -12.07
N LEU A 325 7.26 -17.18 -12.21
CA LEU A 325 8.07 -16.36 -11.34
C LEU A 325 7.61 -16.55 -9.88
N ALA A 326 8.54 -16.89 -9.01
CA ALA A 326 8.29 -17.08 -7.59
C ALA A 326 9.12 -16.09 -6.77
N PHE A 327 8.56 -15.64 -5.66
CA PHE A 327 9.16 -14.70 -4.72
C PHE A 327 9.61 -15.41 -3.46
N GLN A 328 10.72 -14.95 -2.89
CA GLN A 328 11.41 -15.68 -1.84
C GLN A 328 11.44 -14.90 -0.52
N SER A 329 10.93 -15.52 0.54
CA SER A 329 11.04 -15.00 1.90
C SER A 329 12.40 -15.30 2.55
N SER A 330 13.12 -16.35 2.12
CA SER A 330 14.49 -16.66 2.55
C SER A 330 15.15 -17.70 1.63
N GLU A 331 16.50 -17.78 1.67
CA GLU A 331 17.28 -18.77 0.90
C GLU A 331 16.98 -20.24 1.27
N THR A 332 16.28 -20.48 2.38
CA THR A 332 16.05 -21.84 2.94
C THR A 332 14.60 -22.30 2.84
N GLN A 333 13.66 -21.44 2.40
CA GLN A 333 12.25 -21.79 2.26
C GLN A 333 11.87 -22.07 0.81
N PRO A 334 10.99 -23.06 0.54
CA PRO A 334 10.44 -23.28 -0.79
C PRO A 334 9.72 -22.03 -1.29
N TYR A 335 9.77 -21.77 -2.58
CA TYR A 335 9.06 -20.68 -3.24
C TYR A 335 7.55 -20.98 -3.25
N SER A 336 6.81 -20.41 -2.31
CA SER A 336 5.36 -20.65 -2.17
C SER A 336 4.50 -19.51 -2.73
N TYR A 337 5.08 -18.31 -2.90
CA TYR A 337 4.42 -17.15 -3.48
C TYR A 337 4.85 -16.99 -4.92
N ILE A 338 3.89 -17.02 -5.83
CA ILE A 338 4.14 -16.90 -7.27
C ILE A 338 3.39 -15.70 -7.84
N ASP A 339 3.93 -15.08 -8.90
CA ASP A 339 3.19 -14.04 -9.62
C ASP A 339 1.94 -14.62 -10.26
N LEU A 340 0.79 -14.07 -9.88
CA LEU A 340 -0.51 -14.59 -10.35
C LEU A 340 -0.66 -14.43 -11.86
N TYR A 341 -0.31 -13.27 -12.41
CA TYR A 341 -0.50 -13.03 -13.84
C TYR A 341 0.44 -13.86 -14.70
N ASP A 342 1.70 -14.04 -14.28
CA ASP A 342 2.67 -14.90 -14.96
C ASP A 342 2.23 -16.38 -14.94
N PHE A 343 1.63 -16.86 -13.83
CA PHE A 343 1.00 -18.18 -13.77
C PHE A 343 -0.15 -18.30 -14.77
N LEU A 344 -1.06 -17.34 -14.78
CA LEU A 344 -2.19 -17.32 -15.73
C LEU A 344 -1.70 -17.29 -17.17
N LEU A 345 -0.63 -16.56 -17.46
CA LEU A 345 -0.02 -16.52 -18.78
C LEU A 345 0.52 -17.90 -19.20
N ASN A 346 1.16 -18.63 -18.27
CA ASN A 346 1.71 -19.96 -18.52
C ASN A 346 0.63 -21.02 -18.81
N ILE A 347 -0.60 -20.82 -18.33
CA ILE A 347 -1.74 -21.72 -18.62
C ILE A 347 -2.72 -21.16 -19.67
N SER A 348 -2.44 -20.00 -20.29
CA SER A 348 -3.35 -19.31 -21.19
C SER A 348 -3.68 -20.07 -22.48
N SER A 349 -2.89 -21.07 -22.86
CA SER A 349 -3.10 -21.94 -24.01
C SER A 349 -3.83 -23.25 -23.66
N VAL A 350 -4.19 -23.50 -22.41
CA VAL A 350 -4.94 -24.68 -21.98
C VAL A 350 -6.41 -24.49 -22.35
N ASN A 351 -6.89 -25.28 -23.32
CA ASN A 351 -8.23 -25.09 -23.90
C ASN A 351 -9.36 -25.29 -22.85
N GLU A 352 -9.17 -26.19 -21.92
CA GLU A 352 -10.14 -26.61 -20.90
C GLU A 352 -10.50 -25.46 -19.94
N VAL A 353 -9.62 -24.47 -19.76
CA VAL A 353 -9.77 -23.34 -18.82
C VAL A 353 -9.54 -21.97 -19.50
N PHE A 354 -9.55 -21.94 -20.83
CA PHE A 354 -9.16 -20.75 -21.60
C PHE A 354 -9.96 -19.49 -21.24
N TYR A 355 -11.27 -19.60 -21.05
CA TYR A 355 -12.12 -18.44 -20.79
C TYR A 355 -11.89 -17.91 -19.37
N GLU A 356 -11.83 -18.79 -18.38
CA GLU A 356 -11.62 -18.47 -16.97
C GLU A 356 -10.23 -17.84 -16.74
N VAL A 357 -9.21 -18.37 -17.41
CA VAL A 357 -7.85 -17.79 -17.40
C VAL A 357 -7.86 -16.36 -17.95
N ASN A 358 -8.51 -16.13 -19.12
CA ASN A 358 -8.59 -14.79 -19.69
C ASN A 358 -9.37 -13.81 -18.79
N ASP A 359 -10.44 -14.26 -18.15
CA ASP A 359 -11.23 -13.44 -17.23
C ASP A 359 -10.40 -13.09 -15.97
N ALA A 360 -9.67 -14.04 -15.42
CA ALA A 360 -8.74 -13.81 -14.29
C ALA A 360 -7.61 -12.84 -14.69
N MET A 361 -6.97 -13.03 -15.85
CA MET A 361 -5.95 -12.10 -16.37
C MET A 361 -6.48 -10.67 -16.50
N ASN A 362 -7.69 -10.51 -17.03
CA ASN A 362 -8.32 -9.20 -17.16
C ASN A 362 -8.68 -8.58 -15.81
N ALA A 363 -9.02 -9.41 -14.80
CA ALA A 363 -9.31 -8.95 -13.45
C ALA A 363 -8.04 -8.43 -12.75
N VAL A 364 -6.90 -9.14 -12.86
CA VAL A 364 -5.60 -8.68 -12.35
C VAL A 364 -5.23 -7.33 -12.98
N LYS A 365 -5.34 -7.19 -14.31
CA LYS A 365 -5.04 -5.92 -15.00
C LYS A 365 -5.92 -4.74 -14.56
N ARG A 366 -7.13 -4.99 -14.08
CA ARG A 366 -7.99 -3.93 -13.54
C ARG A 366 -7.62 -3.57 -12.11
N ALA A 367 -7.17 -4.54 -11.33
CA ALA A 367 -6.80 -4.33 -9.93
C ALA A 367 -5.44 -3.62 -9.79
N VAL A 368 -4.44 -3.97 -10.61
CA VAL A 368 -3.11 -3.35 -10.56
C VAL A 368 -3.11 -2.07 -11.40
N LEU A 369 -3.12 -0.92 -10.74
CA LEU A 369 -3.20 0.40 -11.39
C LEU A 369 -1.86 0.93 -11.85
N TYR A 370 -0.80 0.66 -11.09
CA TYR A 370 0.56 1.06 -11.38
C TYR A 370 1.54 0.03 -10.82
N HIS A 371 2.61 -0.24 -11.54
CA HIS A 371 3.53 -1.30 -11.18
C HIS A 371 4.94 -1.02 -11.70
N TYR A 372 5.92 -1.27 -10.87
CA TYR A 372 7.35 -1.30 -11.20
C TYR A 372 7.89 -2.70 -10.93
N HIS A 373 8.49 -3.34 -11.92
CA HIS A 373 8.94 -4.74 -11.80
C HIS A 373 10.41 -4.89 -11.36
N GLY A 374 11.20 -3.80 -11.36
CA GLY A 374 12.64 -3.88 -11.08
C GLY A 374 13.37 -4.89 -11.96
N ASN A 375 14.15 -5.75 -11.35
CA ASN A 375 14.81 -6.87 -12.04
C ASN A 375 13.92 -8.11 -12.25
N TYR A 376 12.72 -8.11 -11.68
CA TYR A 376 11.73 -9.20 -11.78
C TYR A 376 10.85 -9.00 -13.02
N THR A 377 11.43 -9.10 -14.21
CA THR A 377 10.78 -8.70 -15.50
C THR A 377 9.48 -9.44 -15.82
N ARG A 378 9.11 -10.47 -15.06
CA ARG A 378 7.84 -11.19 -15.16
C ARG A 378 6.89 -10.91 -13.99
N SER A 379 7.27 -10.04 -13.05
CA SER A 379 6.39 -9.56 -11.99
C SER A 379 5.30 -8.68 -12.59
N ASN A 380 4.07 -8.82 -12.10
CA ASN A 380 2.88 -8.10 -12.57
C ASN A 380 2.09 -7.45 -11.43
N GLY A 381 2.64 -7.42 -10.24
CA GLY A 381 2.19 -6.60 -9.13
C GLY A 381 1.32 -7.30 -8.09
N LEU A 382 0.93 -8.57 -8.27
CA LEU A 382 0.23 -9.37 -7.27
C LEU A 382 0.69 -10.82 -7.30
N SER A 383 1.19 -11.29 -6.18
CA SER A 383 1.47 -12.70 -5.96
C SER A 383 0.25 -13.45 -5.38
N ILE A 384 0.29 -14.78 -5.46
CA ILE A 384 -0.69 -15.68 -4.86
C ILE A 384 0.04 -16.88 -4.22
N TYR A 385 -0.52 -17.43 -3.15
CA TYR A 385 0.01 -18.63 -2.53
C TYR A 385 -0.29 -19.87 -3.38
N PHE A 386 0.76 -20.51 -3.86
CA PHE A 386 0.73 -21.78 -4.53
C PHE A 386 2.02 -22.56 -4.22
N PRO A 387 2.06 -23.35 -3.14
CA PRO A 387 3.26 -24.07 -2.73
C PRO A 387 3.66 -25.18 -3.72
N GLN A 388 4.87 -25.70 -3.58
CA GLN A 388 5.35 -26.79 -4.43
C GLN A 388 4.81 -28.16 -3.98
N SER A 389 4.40 -28.28 -2.71
CA SER A 389 3.83 -29.50 -2.15
C SER A 389 2.94 -29.20 -0.95
N ASP A 390 2.12 -30.19 -0.58
CA ASP A 390 1.31 -30.20 0.64
C ASP A 390 2.14 -30.28 1.94
N THR A 391 3.46 -30.53 1.82
CA THR A 391 4.38 -30.53 2.95
C THR A 391 4.94 -29.16 3.28
N ASP A 392 4.54 -28.10 2.55
CA ASP A 392 4.84 -26.72 2.91
C ASP A 392 4.27 -26.44 4.32
N SER A 393 5.09 -25.85 5.19
CA SER A 393 4.74 -25.64 6.60
C SER A 393 3.55 -24.72 6.80
N GLU A 394 3.25 -23.88 5.81
CA GLU A 394 2.13 -22.93 5.86
C GLU A 394 0.84 -23.51 5.28
N TYR A 395 0.92 -24.58 4.48
CA TYR A 395 -0.22 -25.13 3.77
C TYR A 395 -1.37 -25.55 4.70
N ILE A 396 -1.06 -26.12 5.87
CA ILE A 396 -2.05 -26.52 6.87
C ILE A 396 -2.85 -25.35 7.48
N TYR A 397 -2.38 -24.10 7.30
CA TYR A 397 -3.03 -22.90 7.80
C TYR A 397 -3.75 -22.11 6.69
N TYR A 398 -3.63 -22.57 5.44
CA TYR A 398 -4.31 -21.93 4.32
C TYR A 398 -5.76 -22.41 4.24
N ASP A 399 -6.59 -21.87 5.12
CA ASP A 399 -8.00 -22.24 5.25
C ASP A 399 -8.88 -21.03 5.64
N THR A 400 -10.18 -21.24 5.63
CA THR A 400 -11.19 -20.20 5.92
C THR A 400 -11.17 -19.69 7.36
N SER A 401 -10.49 -20.35 8.29
CA SER A 401 -10.34 -19.88 9.67
C SER A 401 -9.20 -18.86 9.81
N THR A 402 -8.29 -18.86 8.86
CA THR A 402 -7.07 -18.06 8.88
C THR A 402 -7.14 -16.88 7.91
N ILE A 403 -7.69 -17.10 6.70
CA ILE A 403 -7.71 -16.10 5.66
C ILE A 403 -9.03 -16.10 4.88
N ASP A 404 -9.62 -14.91 4.73
CA ASP A 404 -10.91 -14.74 4.05
C ASP A 404 -10.87 -15.22 2.58
N PHE A 405 -9.71 -15.09 1.91
CA PHE A 405 -9.55 -15.49 0.52
C PHE A 405 -9.75 -16.98 0.29
N ALA A 406 -9.50 -17.84 1.27
CA ALA A 406 -9.77 -19.27 1.19
C ALA A 406 -11.27 -19.61 0.95
N GLN A 407 -12.19 -18.63 1.11
CA GLN A 407 -13.60 -18.79 0.75
C GLN A 407 -13.86 -18.77 -0.77
N THR A 408 -12.83 -18.59 -1.61
CA THR A 408 -12.97 -18.37 -3.06
C THR A 408 -12.70 -19.60 -3.92
N LEU A 409 -12.67 -20.79 -3.38
CA LEU A 409 -12.33 -22.08 -4.01
C LEU A 409 -10.85 -22.25 -4.39
N TRP A 410 -9.97 -21.30 -4.12
CA TRP A 410 -8.54 -21.50 -4.39
C TRP A 410 -7.90 -22.54 -3.46
N ASP A 411 -8.30 -22.58 -2.19
CA ASP A 411 -7.91 -23.61 -1.23
C ASP A 411 -8.46 -25.00 -1.60
N ASP A 412 -9.71 -25.08 -2.09
CA ASP A 412 -10.29 -26.31 -2.64
C ASP A 412 -9.47 -26.82 -3.84
N PHE A 413 -9.09 -25.91 -4.76
CA PHE A 413 -8.21 -26.27 -5.88
C PHE A 413 -6.85 -26.79 -5.40
N LEU A 414 -6.20 -26.13 -4.45
CA LEU A 414 -4.93 -26.60 -3.89
C LEU A 414 -5.09 -27.99 -3.25
N THR A 415 -6.18 -28.19 -2.51
CA THR A 415 -6.49 -29.47 -1.87
C THR A 415 -6.63 -30.60 -2.90
N GLU A 416 -7.41 -30.41 -3.97
CA GLU A 416 -7.58 -31.39 -5.04
C GLU A 416 -6.28 -31.59 -5.86
N TYR A 417 -5.52 -30.52 -6.05
CA TYR A 417 -4.26 -30.58 -6.79
C TYR A 417 -3.20 -31.44 -6.12
N PHE A 418 -3.12 -31.45 -4.78
CA PHE A 418 -2.14 -32.22 -4.04
C PHE A 418 -2.58 -33.67 -3.71
N GLN A 419 -3.85 -34.02 -3.94
CA GLN A 419 -4.31 -35.41 -3.87
C GLN A 419 -3.86 -36.21 -5.11
#